data_9c097bf9d3ef206e755e8635b29cd90e
#
_entry.id   9c097bf9d3ef206e755e8635b29cd90e
#
_cell.length_a   1.000
_cell.length_b   1.000
_cell.length_c   1.000
_cell.angle_alpha   90.00
_cell.angle_beta   90.00
_cell.angle_gamma   90.00
#
_symmetry.space_group_name_H-M   'P 1'
#
loop_
_entity.id
_entity.type
_entity.pdbx_description
1 polymer ?
#
loop_
_entity_poly.entity_id
_entity_poly.type
_entity_poly.pdbx_seq_one_letter_code
_entity_poly.pdbx_strand_id
1 'polypeptide(L)'
;VGLARSDGSAAALEAKGVTVLRGDLDDLDALRRGAADADAVAHLANKHDWNNPAESNRAERAAVETLAEALAGSDRPFALAAGVAGLAQGRPGTEADPSPAVGPDSPRGGSENLALDYVGRGVRTVSARFAPTVHGMRDHGFIASITASARRHGVSAYVGDGSAAWSAV
;
A
#
# COMPACT_ATOMS: atom_id res chain seq x y z
N VAL A 1 -17.58 2.71 4.01
CA VAL A 1 -16.88 3.08 5.26
C VAL A 1 -15.46 3.49 4.93
N GLY A 2 -14.93 4.53 5.61
CA GLY A 2 -13.55 4.99 5.46
C GLY A 2 -12.85 5.16 6.81
N LEU A 3 -11.61 4.65 6.92
CA LEU A 3 -10.78 4.80 8.11
C LEU A 3 -10.23 6.24 8.19
N ALA A 4 -10.35 6.88 9.35
CA ALA A 4 -9.84 8.24 9.58
C ALA A 4 -9.18 8.37 10.95
N ARG A 5 -7.90 8.76 10.95
CA ARG A 5 -7.11 8.98 12.19
C ARG A 5 -7.24 10.38 12.77
N SER A 6 -7.69 11.37 11.99
CA SER A 6 -7.81 12.77 12.42
C SER A 6 -9.21 13.32 12.16
N ASP A 7 -9.58 14.38 12.88
CA ASP A 7 -10.87 15.06 12.69
C ASP A 7 -10.99 15.65 11.30
N GLY A 8 -9.90 16.22 10.76
CA GLY A 8 -9.88 16.74 9.40
C GLY A 8 -10.12 15.66 8.34
N SER A 9 -9.52 14.47 8.50
CA SER A 9 -9.77 13.33 7.60
C SER A 9 -11.19 12.82 7.75
N ALA A 10 -11.74 12.75 8.97
CA ALA A 10 -13.10 12.35 9.22
C ALA A 10 -14.09 13.29 8.54
N ALA A 11 -13.98 14.59 8.77
CA ALA A 11 -14.84 15.61 8.15
C ALA A 11 -14.77 15.56 6.60
N ALA A 12 -13.58 15.31 6.03
CA ALA A 12 -13.42 15.19 4.59
C ALA A 12 -14.12 13.95 4.00
N LEU A 13 -14.18 12.86 4.73
CA LEU A 13 -14.93 11.64 4.36
C LEU A 13 -16.44 11.87 4.50
N GLU A 14 -16.89 12.44 5.60
CA GLU A 14 -18.29 12.76 5.87
C GLU A 14 -18.86 13.71 4.82
N ALA A 15 -18.10 14.73 4.42
CA ALA A 15 -18.49 15.65 3.34
C ALA A 15 -18.71 14.95 1.98
N LYS A 16 -18.18 13.75 1.81
CA LYS A 16 -18.40 12.89 0.64
C LYS A 16 -19.47 11.81 0.85
N GLY A 17 -20.19 11.85 1.96
CA GLY A 17 -21.20 10.86 2.31
C GLY A 17 -20.62 9.51 2.75
N VAL A 18 -19.34 9.45 3.13
CA VAL A 18 -18.69 8.23 3.58
C VAL A 18 -18.87 8.09 5.10
N THR A 19 -19.33 6.93 5.55
CA THR A 19 -19.36 6.58 6.97
C THR A 19 -17.94 6.46 7.49
N VAL A 20 -17.63 7.14 8.60
CA VAL A 20 -16.29 7.18 9.19
C VAL A 20 -16.11 6.09 10.23
N LEU A 21 -15.02 5.33 10.08
CA LEU A 21 -14.45 4.48 11.14
C LEU A 21 -13.24 5.22 11.73
N ARG A 22 -13.30 5.55 13.02
CA ARG A 22 -12.17 6.20 13.71
C ARG A 22 -11.12 5.17 14.08
N GLY A 23 -9.87 5.47 13.77
CA GLY A 23 -8.71 4.62 14.02
C GLY A 23 -7.58 4.90 13.04
N ASP A 24 -6.48 4.19 13.18
CA ASP A 24 -5.34 4.21 12.26
C ASP A 24 -4.81 2.79 11.99
N LEU A 25 -3.62 2.68 11.38
CA LEU A 25 -3.02 1.38 11.06
C LEU A 25 -2.55 0.59 12.28
N ASP A 26 -2.41 1.23 13.44
CA ASP A 26 -2.03 0.57 14.68
C ASP A 26 -3.26 0.15 15.51
N ASP A 27 -4.44 0.68 15.21
CA ASP A 27 -5.71 0.27 15.83
C ASP A 27 -6.26 -0.99 15.14
N LEU A 28 -5.62 -2.13 15.43
CA LEU A 28 -5.98 -3.41 14.82
C LEU A 28 -7.42 -3.85 15.15
N ASP A 29 -7.97 -3.40 16.27
CA ASP A 29 -9.36 -3.69 16.63
C ASP A 29 -10.35 -2.91 15.77
N ALA A 30 -10.05 -1.64 15.47
CA ALA A 30 -10.85 -0.89 14.50
C ALA A 30 -10.78 -1.52 13.10
N LEU A 31 -9.59 -1.91 12.65
CA LEU A 31 -9.42 -2.58 11.36
C LEU A 31 -10.23 -3.88 11.29
N ARG A 32 -10.17 -4.71 12.33
CA ARG A 32 -10.92 -5.97 12.41
C ARG A 32 -12.42 -5.75 12.35
N ARG A 33 -12.96 -4.81 13.13
CA ARG A 33 -14.39 -4.46 13.10
C ARG A 33 -14.81 -3.96 11.74
N GLY A 34 -14.04 -3.01 11.15
CA GLY A 34 -14.36 -2.47 9.84
C GLY A 34 -14.37 -3.52 8.73
N ALA A 35 -13.44 -4.47 8.75
CA ALA A 35 -13.39 -5.56 7.79
C ALA A 35 -14.51 -6.61 8.03
N ALA A 36 -14.86 -6.90 9.28
CA ALA A 36 -15.91 -7.85 9.60
C ALA A 36 -17.28 -7.39 9.04
N ASP A 37 -17.56 -6.10 9.10
CA ASP A 37 -18.84 -5.50 8.68
C ASP A 37 -18.88 -5.11 7.19
N ALA A 38 -17.77 -5.24 6.44
CA ALA A 38 -17.67 -4.80 5.05
C ALA A 38 -17.91 -5.94 4.07
N ASP A 39 -18.53 -5.65 2.91
CA ASP A 39 -18.64 -6.59 1.78
C ASP A 39 -17.31 -6.82 1.06
N ALA A 40 -16.40 -5.86 1.15
CA ALA A 40 -15.06 -5.89 0.58
C ALA A 40 -14.13 -4.92 1.32
N VAL A 41 -12.83 -5.16 1.26
CA VAL A 41 -11.81 -4.28 1.85
C VAL A 41 -10.84 -3.80 0.78
N ALA A 42 -10.58 -2.48 0.75
CA ALA A 42 -9.51 -1.87 -0.02
C ALA A 42 -8.47 -1.27 0.93
N HIS A 43 -7.31 -1.91 1.03
CA HIS A 43 -6.19 -1.46 1.86
C HIS A 43 -5.20 -0.64 1.03
N LEU A 44 -5.33 0.68 1.10
CA LEU A 44 -4.50 1.65 0.37
C LEU A 44 -3.62 2.49 1.30
N ALA A 45 -3.75 2.28 2.61
CA ALA A 45 -3.03 3.06 3.60
C ALA A 45 -1.60 2.53 3.81
N ASN A 46 -0.69 3.44 4.08
CA ASN A 46 0.67 3.15 4.53
C ASN A 46 1.16 4.32 5.38
N LYS A 47 2.03 4.09 6.36
CA LYS A 47 2.59 5.16 7.22
C LYS A 47 3.51 6.10 6.45
N HIS A 48 4.23 5.62 5.45
CA HIS A 48 5.23 6.37 4.68
C HIS A 48 6.27 7.08 5.57
N ASP A 49 6.59 6.49 6.72
CA ASP A 49 7.67 6.98 7.58
C ASP A 49 9.02 6.44 7.12
N TRP A 50 9.67 7.21 6.28
CA TRP A 50 10.99 6.88 5.73
C TRP A 50 12.12 6.95 6.76
N ASN A 51 11.90 7.59 7.92
CA ASN A 51 12.87 7.62 9.00
C ASN A 51 12.81 6.37 9.88
N ASN A 52 11.67 5.65 9.85
CA ASN A 52 11.49 4.41 10.60
C ASN A 52 10.83 3.33 9.72
N PRO A 53 11.53 2.84 8.68
CA PRO A 53 10.95 1.86 7.76
C PRO A 53 10.60 0.53 8.42
N ALA A 54 11.34 0.11 9.42
CA ALA A 54 11.07 -1.14 10.15
C ALA A 54 9.71 -1.09 10.86
N GLU A 55 9.37 0.05 11.48
CA GLU A 55 8.07 0.25 12.13
C GLU A 55 6.94 0.31 11.09
N SER A 56 7.16 1.04 9.99
CA SER A 56 6.20 1.09 8.89
C SER A 56 5.91 -0.30 8.30
N ASN A 57 6.95 -1.13 8.14
CA ASN A 57 6.82 -2.51 7.65
C ASN A 57 6.04 -3.39 8.63
N ARG A 58 6.31 -3.28 9.95
CA ARG A 58 5.58 -4.03 10.97
C ARG A 58 4.09 -3.64 11.01
N ALA A 59 3.81 -2.34 11.00
CA ALA A 59 2.44 -1.83 11.02
C ALA A 59 1.65 -2.27 9.78
N GLU A 60 2.25 -2.17 8.60
CA GLU A 60 1.66 -2.64 7.34
C GLU A 60 1.32 -4.13 7.40
N ARG A 61 2.29 -4.96 7.84
CA ARG A 61 2.09 -6.40 7.95
C ARG A 61 0.97 -6.75 8.92
N ALA A 62 0.97 -6.15 10.12
CA ALA A 62 -0.05 -6.39 11.14
C ALA A 62 -1.45 -5.98 10.67
N ALA A 63 -1.56 -4.84 9.98
CA ALA A 63 -2.82 -4.37 9.40
C ALA A 63 -3.34 -5.35 8.33
N VAL A 64 -2.49 -5.76 7.38
CA VAL A 64 -2.85 -6.70 6.32
C VAL A 64 -3.28 -8.06 6.89
N GLU A 65 -2.53 -8.60 7.85
CA GLU A 65 -2.89 -9.85 8.53
C GLU A 65 -4.24 -9.76 9.23
N THR A 66 -4.47 -8.67 9.97
CA THR A 66 -5.74 -8.42 10.68
C THR A 66 -6.93 -8.33 9.75
N LEU A 67 -6.79 -7.59 8.63
CA LEU A 67 -7.84 -7.43 7.63
C LEU A 67 -8.14 -8.75 6.92
N ALA A 68 -7.10 -9.46 6.48
CA ALA A 68 -7.25 -10.74 5.79
C ALA A 68 -7.84 -11.82 6.70
N GLU A 69 -7.43 -11.87 7.97
CA GLU A 69 -7.98 -12.79 8.97
C GLU A 69 -9.48 -12.55 9.22
N ALA A 70 -9.91 -11.29 9.28
CA ALA A 70 -11.33 -10.95 9.45
C ALA A 70 -12.19 -11.34 8.23
N LEU A 71 -11.58 -11.53 7.06
CA LEU A 71 -12.24 -11.95 5.82
C LEU A 71 -12.12 -13.46 5.55
N ALA A 72 -11.32 -14.19 6.32
CA ALA A 72 -11.06 -15.62 6.08
C ALA A 72 -12.34 -16.44 6.04
N GLY A 73 -12.45 -17.37 5.07
CA GLY A 73 -13.61 -18.24 4.89
C GLY A 73 -14.86 -17.57 4.32
N SER A 74 -14.81 -16.26 3.99
CA SER A 74 -16.02 -15.52 3.58
C SER A 74 -16.15 -15.33 2.06
N ASP A 75 -15.13 -15.66 1.28
CA ASP A 75 -15.02 -15.37 -0.16
C ASP A 75 -15.17 -13.87 -0.51
N ARG A 76 -14.99 -12.97 0.47
CA ARG A 76 -15.06 -11.52 0.25
C ARG A 76 -13.79 -10.97 -0.38
N PRO A 77 -13.90 -9.90 -1.22
CA PRO A 77 -12.74 -9.29 -1.85
C PRO A 77 -11.84 -8.56 -0.84
N PHE A 78 -10.53 -8.74 -1.01
CA PHE A 78 -9.49 -7.97 -0.34
C PHE A 78 -8.50 -7.42 -1.37
N ALA A 79 -8.59 -6.14 -1.68
CA ALA A 79 -7.64 -5.46 -2.55
C ALA A 79 -6.60 -4.71 -1.71
N LEU A 80 -5.31 -4.90 -2.01
CA LEU A 80 -4.25 -4.13 -1.36
C LEU A 80 -3.35 -3.43 -2.40
N ALA A 81 -2.84 -2.26 -2.03
CA ALA A 81 -1.85 -1.56 -2.82
C ALA A 81 -0.48 -2.21 -2.68
N ALA A 82 0.15 -2.52 -3.79
CA ALA A 82 1.52 -3.01 -3.87
C ALA A 82 2.32 -2.21 -4.91
N GLY A 83 3.58 -2.55 -5.10
CA GLY A 83 4.45 -1.92 -6.10
C GLY A 83 4.99 -2.92 -7.10
N VAL A 84 5.56 -2.42 -8.18
CA VAL A 84 6.19 -3.23 -9.23
C VAL A 84 7.71 -3.32 -9.10
N ALA A 85 8.30 -2.61 -8.14
CA ALA A 85 9.76 -2.58 -7.99
C ALA A 85 10.34 -3.97 -7.70
N GLY A 86 11.30 -4.39 -8.50
CA GLY A 86 12.02 -5.65 -8.29
C GLY A 86 11.28 -6.92 -8.73
N LEU A 87 10.10 -6.83 -9.36
CA LEU A 87 9.35 -8.01 -9.83
C LEU A 87 10.11 -8.82 -10.87
N ALA A 88 10.83 -8.16 -11.78
CA ALA A 88 11.64 -8.80 -12.80
C ALA A 88 12.90 -7.99 -13.06
N GLN A 89 13.96 -8.66 -13.53
CA GLN A 89 15.19 -8.03 -13.96
C GLN A 89 15.49 -8.39 -15.42
N GLY A 90 15.94 -7.39 -16.21
CA GLY A 90 16.29 -7.58 -17.61
C GLY A 90 15.13 -7.85 -18.58
N ARG A 91 13.89 -7.82 -18.08
CA ARG A 91 12.65 -7.96 -18.85
C ARG A 91 11.50 -7.20 -18.21
N PRO A 92 10.42 -6.90 -18.92
CA PRO A 92 9.17 -6.42 -18.30
C PRO A 92 8.62 -7.41 -17.27
N GLY A 93 8.16 -6.90 -16.12
CA GLY A 93 7.41 -7.69 -15.15
C GLY A 93 5.97 -7.94 -15.64
N THR A 94 5.38 -9.01 -15.17
CA THR A 94 3.99 -9.40 -15.43
C THR A 94 3.24 -9.64 -14.13
N GLU A 95 1.93 -9.81 -14.20
CA GLU A 95 1.09 -10.13 -13.05
C GLU A 95 1.43 -11.51 -12.44
N ALA A 96 2.01 -12.42 -13.24
CA ALA A 96 2.41 -13.75 -12.79
C ALA A 96 3.74 -13.77 -12.02
N ASP A 97 4.52 -12.67 -12.06
CA ASP A 97 5.78 -12.62 -11.34
C ASP A 97 5.51 -12.45 -9.82
N PRO A 98 6.09 -13.31 -8.97
CA PRO A 98 5.91 -13.19 -7.54
C PRO A 98 6.63 -11.97 -6.99
N SER A 99 6.08 -11.37 -5.93
CA SER A 99 6.77 -10.31 -5.20
C SER A 99 8.05 -10.86 -4.55
N PRO A 100 9.20 -10.21 -4.74
CA PRO A 100 10.45 -10.63 -4.09
C PRO A 100 10.48 -10.32 -2.58
N ALA A 101 9.54 -9.50 -2.09
CA ALA A 101 9.45 -9.13 -0.69
C ALA A 101 8.78 -10.26 0.11
N VAL A 102 9.58 -11.11 0.75
CA VAL A 102 9.12 -12.26 1.53
C VAL A 102 9.49 -12.10 3.00
N GLY A 103 8.50 -12.31 3.88
CA GLY A 103 8.69 -12.27 5.33
C GLY A 103 8.67 -10.86 5.94
N PRO A 104 8.64 -10.79 7.29
CA PRO A 104 8.38 -9.55 8.01
C PRO A 104 9.51 -8.50 7.89
N ASP A 105 10.73 -8.92 7.65
CA ASP A 105 11.89 -8.04 7.54
C ASP A 105 12.11 -7.48 6.13
N SER A 106 11.29 -7.91 5.16
CA SER A 106 11.34 -7.42 3.79
C SER A 106 10.58 -6.10 3.62
N PRO A 107 10.75 -5.38 2.50
CA PRO A 107 9.99 -4.17 2.24
C PRO A 107 8.47 -4.38 2.40
N ARG A 108 7.82 -3.43 3.07
CA ARG A 108 6.40 -3.49 3.45
C ARG A 108 6.03 -4.74 4.27
N GLY A 109 7.01 -5.35 4.97
CA GLY A 109 6.81 -6.55 5.78
C GLY A 109 6.34 -7.77 5.00
N GLY A 110 6.58 -7.84 3.69
CA GLY A 110 6.12 -8.93 2.83
C GLY A 110 4.59 -9.02 2.71
N SER A 111 3.89 -7.91 2.91
CA SER A 111 2.42 -7.86 3.03
C SER A 111 1.68 -8.36 1.79
N GLU A 112 2.24 -8.16 0.59
CA GLU A 112 1.64 -8.67 -0.64
C GLU A 112 1.57 -10.21 -0.64
N ASN A 113 2.69 -10.88 -0.39
CA ASN A 113 2.72 -12.35 -0.32
C ASN A 113 1.85 -12.86 0.83
N LEU A 114 1.92 -12.22 2.01
CA LEU A 114 1.05 -12.55 3.14
C LEU A 114 -0.44 -12.49 2.75
N ALA A 115 -0.89 -11.43 2.08
CA ALA A 115 -2.27 -11.30 1.65
C ALA A 115 -2.67 -12.37 0.64
N LEU A 116 -1.78 -12.71 -0.31
CA LEU A 116 -2.03 -13.76 -1.31
C LEU A 116 -2.11 -15.16 -0.68
N ASP A 117 -1.42 -15.44 0.42
CA ASP A 117 -1.54 -16.70 1.15
C ASP A 117 -2.96 -16.94 1.69
N TYR A 118 -3.73 -15.88 1.93
CA TYR A 118 -5.13 -15.97 2.36
C TYR A 118 -6.09 -16.41 1.26
N VAL A 119 -5.68 -16.46 0.00
CA VAL A 119 -6.47 -17.07 -1.08
C VAL A 119 -6.81 -18.52 -0.73
N GLY A 120 -5.83 -19.28 -0.23
CA GLY A 120 -6.03 -20.65 0.25
C GLY A 120 -6.93 -20.76 1.50
N ARG A 121 -7.20 -19.63 2.15
CA ARG A 121 -8.08 -19.51 3.33
C ARG A 121 -9.45 -18.88 3.01
N GLY A 122 -9.82 -18.82 1.74
CA GLY A 122 -11.14 -18.34 1.29
C GLY A 122 -11.30 -16.82 1.34
N VAL A 123 -10.24 -16.07 0.98
CA VAL A 123 -10.29 -14.62 0.73
C VAL A 123 -10.01 -14.38 -0.75
N ARG A 124 -10.82 -13.56 -1.43
CA ARG A 124 -10.55 -13.16 -2.82
C ARG A 124 -9.56 -12.00 -2.85
N THR A 125 -8.27 -12.32 -2.69
CA THR A 125 -7.20 -11.31 -2.64
C THR A 125 -6.82 -10.83 -4.03
N VAL A 126 -6.66 -9.50 -4.16
CA VAL A 126 -6.15 -8.82 -5.36
C VAL A 126 -5.00 -7.90 -4.95
N SER A 127 -3.82 -8.11 -5.53
CA SER A 127 -2.70 -7.17 -5.41
C SER A 127 -2.79 -6.14 -6.54
N ALA A 128 -3.07 -4.88 -6.19
CA ALA A 128 -3.03 -3.75 -7.12
C ALA A 128 -1.61 -3.18 -7.13
N ARG A 129 -0.83 -3.55 -8.13
CA ARG A 129 0.58 -3.17 -8.27
C ARG A 129 0.71 -1.86 -9.04
N PHE A 130 1.08 -0.81 -8.33
CA PHE A 130 1.25 0.53 -8.89
C PHE A 130 2.69 0.78 -9.33
N ALA A 131 2.83 1.52 -10.44
CA ALA A 131 4.10 2.05 -10.88
C ALA A 131 4.67 3.04 -9.84
N PRO A 132 6.00 3.13 -9.64
CA PRO A 132 6.60 4.08 -8.70
C PRO A 132 6.32 5.54 -9.05
N THR A 133 6.05 5.82 -10.31
CA THR A 133 5.87 7.18 -10.85
C THR A 133 4.41 7.51 -11.17
N VAL A 134 3.47 7.02 -10.36
CA VAL A 134 2.08 7.49 -10.40
C VAL A 134 2.03 8.91 -9.84
N HIS A 135 1.53 9.86 -10.63
CA HIS A 135 1.43 11.27 -10.22
C HIS A 135 0.31 12.00 -10.95
N GLY A 136 -0.11 13.14 -10.41
CA GLY A 136 -1.16 13.97 -11.01
C GLY A 136 -1.21 15.37 -10.40
N MET A 137 -2.28 16.10 -10.67
CA MET A 137 -2.48 17.42 -10.02
C MET A 137 -2.51 17.29 -8.50
N ARG A 138 -1.80 18.19 -7.81
CA ARG A 138 -1.65 18.22 -6.34
C ARG A 138 -0.84 17.04 -5.79
N ASP A 139 0.03 16.45 -6.62
CA ASP A 139 0.96 15.43 -6.12
C ASP A 139 1.84 16.00 -4.99
N HIS A 140 1.92 15.25 -3.89
CA HIS A 140 2.77 15.52 -2.73
C HIS A 140 3.66 14.30 -2.39
N GLY A 141 3.70 13.31 -3.28
CA GLY A 141 4.43 12.06 -3.12
C GLY A 141 5.83 12.09 -3.75
N PHE A 142 6.22 10.95 -4.31
CA PHE A 142 7.56 10.69 -4.79
C PHE A 142 8.00 11.66 -5.90
N ILE A 143 7.16 11.87 -6.93
CA ILE A 143 7.51 12.75 -8.06
C ILE A 143 7.63 14.21 -7.63
N ALA A 144 6.72 14.68 -6.76
CA ALA A 144 6.82 16.02 -6.20
C ALA A 144 8.12 16.21 -5.40
N SER A 145 8.54 15.20 -4.63
CA SER A 145 9.77 15.21 -3.82
C SER A 145 11.02 15.29 -4.69
N ILE A 146 11.16 14.43 -5.71
CA ILE A 146 12.35 14.49 -6.61
C ILE A 146 12.36 15.76 -7.43
N THR A 147 11.22 16.28 -7.87
CA THR A 147 11.12 17.56 -8.57
C THR A 147 11.57 18.73 -7.68
N ALA A 148 11.13 18.74 -6.41
CA ALA A 148 11.56 19.75 -5.45
C ALA A 148 13.07 19.68 -5.18
N SER A 149 13.63 18.48 -5.09
CA SER A 149 15.07 18.27 -4.96
C SER A 149 15.83 18.80 -6.16
N ALA A 150 15.42 18.46 -7.38
CA ALA A 150 16.03 18.94 -8.59
C ALA A 150 16.02 20.48 -8.70
N ARG A 151 14.88 21.10 -8.34
CA ARG A 151 14.76 22.58 -8.30
C ARG A 151 15.69 23.20 -7.28
N ARG A 152 15.85 22.60 -6.10
CA ARG A 152 16.71 23.10 -5.01
C ARG A 152 18.20 23.06 -5.40
N HIS A 153 18.60 22.00 -6.08
CA HIS A 153 20.02 21.77 -6.41
C HIS A 153 20.41 22.19 -7.83
N GLY A 154 19.45 22.60 -8.66
CA GLY A 154 19.69 22.98 -10.05
C GLY A 154 20.09 21.81 -10.97
N VAL A 155 19.90 20.55 -10.50
CA VAL A 155 20.29 19.35 -11.22
C VAL A 155 19.33 18.21 -10.91
N SER A 156 19.07 17.36 -11.91
CA SER A 156 18.38 16.10 -11.75
C SER A 156 19.38 14.95 -11.92
N ALA A 157 19.59 14.18 -10.87
CA ALA A 157 20.53 13.06 -10.86
C ALA A 157 19.86 11.74 -11.27
N TYR A 158 20.65 10.85 -11.85
CA TYR A 158 20.26 9.46 -12.12
C TYR A 158 21.34 8.50 -11.61
N VAL A 159 20.98 7.24 -11.43
CA VAL A 159 21.90 6.20 -10.94
C VAL A 159 22.58 5.51 -12.12
N GLY A 160 23.88 5.26 -12.02
CA GLY A 160 24.66 4.58 -13.05
C GLY A 160 24.76 5.41 -14.34
N ASP A 161 24.46 4.79 -15.47
CA ASP A 161 24.44 5.40 -16.80
C ASP A 161 23.06 5.97 -17.20
N GLY A 162 22.07 5.90 -16.31
CA GLY A 162 20.72 6.36 -16.58
C GLY A 162 19.87 5.42 -17.43
N SER A 163 20.35 4.22 -17.73
CA SER A 163 19.61 3.23 -18.55
C SER A 163 18.54 2.46 -17.78
N ALA A 164 18.44 2.64 -16.46
CA ALA A 164 17.45 1.97 -15.65
C ALA A 164 16.02 2.36 -16.06
N ALA A 165 15.25 1.40 -16.53
CA ALA A 165 13.84 1.61 -16.89
C ALA A 165 12.93 1.55 -15.65
N TRP A 166 12.00 2.50 -15.57
CA TRP A 166 10.99 2.60 -14.53
C TRP A 166 9.59 2.62 -15.13
N SER A 167 8.69 1.88 -14.52
CA SER A 167 7.27 1.97 -14.88
C SER A 167 6.70 3.33 -14.49
N ALA A 168 5.85 3.88 -15.36
CA ALA A 168 5.16 5.15 -15.17
C ALA A 168 3.69 5.04 -15.58
N VAL A 169 2.84 5.88 -14.97
CA VAL A 169 1.42 6.05 -15.30
C VAL A 169 1.13 7.55 -15.38
#